data_b06bc52343e3dce64514819c541eca5e
#
_entry.id   b06bc52343e3dce64514819c541eca5e
#
_cell.length_a   1.000
_cell.length_b   1.000
_cell.length_c   1.000
_cell.angle_alpha   90.00
_cell.angle_beta   90.00
_cell.angle_gamma   90.00
#
_symmetry.space_group_name_H-M   'P 1'
#
loop_
_entity.id
_entity.type
_entity.pdbx_description
1 polymer ?
#
loop_
_entity_poly.entity_id
_entity_poly.type
_entity_poly.pdbx_seq_one_letter_code
_entity_poly.pdbx_strand_id
1 'polypeptide(L)'
;IRLAGQYFTICPVCDYIREYCKDYIVADDAVHGIGDSATGRETGNVTGCTTNGTLETPSRFRIATNQSDIDFEREKSAREGIKEGIPICRFSDAYLETLAVYRKIADCLLSCDTLLFHGSVIAVDGEGYLFTAKSGTGKSTHTRLWREYFGERAVMVNDDKPLLHITDSGVTAYGTPWDGKHRLSTNIAVPL
;
A
#
# COMPACT_ATOMS: atom_id res chain seq x y z
N ILE A 1 -1.23 -0.27 11.45
CA ILE A 1 -0.19 -0.73 10.49
C ILE A 1 0.77 0.39 10.17
N ARG A 2 1.96 0.02 9.67
CA ARG A 2 2.96 0.98 9.15
C ARG A 2 3.18 0.74 7.67
N LEU A 3 3.09 1.80 6.85
CA LEU A 3 3.33 1.77 5.40
C LEU A 3 4.09 3.02 4.98
N ALA A 4 5.12 2.87 4.17
CA ALA A 4 5.95 3.97 3.67
C ALA A 4 6.38 4.95 4.78
N GLY A 5 6.81 4.42 5.94
CA GLY A 5 7.20 5.21 7.10
C GLY A 5 6.06 5.78 7.93
N GLN A 6 4.82 5.81 7.45
CA GLN A 6 3.67 6.43 8.10
C GLN A 6 2.82 5.40 8.88
N TYR A 7 2.13 5.85 9.94
CA TYR A 7 1.28 5.00 10.79
C TYR A 7 -0.20 5.18 10.46
N PHE A 8 -0.93 4.07 10.38
CA PHE A 8 -2.36 4.05 10.11
C PHE A 8 -3.10 3.24 11.16
N THR A 9 -4.06 3.88 11.84
CA THR A 9 -5.06 3.20 12.65
C THR A 9 -6.26 2.88 11.76
N ILE A 10 -6.54 1.60 11.55
CA ILE A 10 -7.65 1.15 10.71
C ILE A 10 -8.83 0.79 11.60
N CYS A 11 -9.99 1.36 11.32
CA CYS A 11 -11.28 1.08 11.97
C CYS A 11 -12.22 0.44 10.93
N PRO A 12 -12.15 -0.87 10.74
CA PRO A 12 -12.88 -1.57 9.69
C PRO A 12 -14.30 -1.96 10.14
N VAL A 13 -15.13 -2.33 9.18
CA VAL A 13 -16.42 -3.02 9.37
C VAL A 13 -16.19 -4.52 9.53
N CYS A 14 -15.25 -5.10 8.77
CA CYS A 14 -14.92 -6.53 8.76
C CYS A 14 -13.54 -6.79 9.38
N ASP A 15 -13.41 -7.83 10.22
CA ASP A 15 -12.14 -8.19 10.86
C ASP A 15 -11.08 -8.74 9.89
N TYR A 16 -11.47 -9.10 8.67
CA TYR A 16 -10.59 -9.70 7.66
C TYR A 16 -9.36 -8.83 7.34
N ILE A 17 -9.47 -7.51 7.42
CA ILE A 17 -8.36 -6.59 7.17
C ILE A 17 -7.17 -6.81 8.11
N ARG A 18 -7.42 -7.28 9.35
CA ARG A 18 -6.36 -7.60 10.31
C ARG A 18 -5.48 -8.74 9.80
N GLU A 19 -6.10 -9.82 9.34
CA GLU A 19 -5.37 -10.94 8.74
C GLU A 19 -4.70 -10.54 7.43
N TYR A 20 -5.39 -9.72 6.63
CA TYR A 20 -4.89 -9.24 5.34
C TYR A 20 -3.60 -8.41 5.48
N CYS A 21 -3.49 -7.60 6.53
CA CYS A 21 -2.37 -6.69 6.80
C CYS A 21 -1.43 -7.20 7.91
N LYS A 22 -1.48 -8.46 8.31
CA LYS A 22 -0.79 -8.98 9.50
C LYS A 22 0.71 -8.67 9.54
N ASP A 23 1.40 -8.77 8.40
CA ASP A 23 2.85 -8.53 8.29
C ASP A 23 3.24 -7.04 8.35
N TYR A 24 2.26 -6.16 8.41
CA TYR A 24 2.38 -4.70 8.48
C TYR A 24 1.87 -4.12 9.80
N ILE A 25 1.36 -4.98 10.70
CA ILE A 25 0.91 -4.57 12.04
C ILE A 25 2.13 -4.21 12.87
N VAL A 26 2.05 -3.09 13.57
CA VAL A 26 3.04 -2.65 14.56
C VAL A 26 2.39 -2.70 15.94
N ALA A 27 3.16 -3.09 16.97
CA ALA A 27 2.68 -3.10 18.34
C ALA A 27 2.44 -1.67 18.84
N ASP A 28 1.45 -1.48 19.73
CA ASP A 28 1.09 -0.17 20.28
C ASP A 28 2.27 0.48 21.04
N ASP A 29 3.15 -0.31 21.65
CA ASP A 29 4.33 0.18 22.38
C ASP A 29 5.33 0.92 21.48
N ALA A 30 5.41 0.55 20.20
CA ALA A 30 6.23 1.24 19.20
C ALA A 30 5.66 2.62 18.83
N VAL A 31 4.41 2.90 19.22
CA VAL A 31 3.65 4.11 18.89
C VAL A 31 3.72 5.14 20.02
N HIS A 32 3.96 4.72 21.28
CA HIS A 32 3.91 5.58 22.48
C HIS A 32 5.19 6.39 22.76
N GLY A 33 6.28 6.15 22.03
CA GLY A 33 7.54 6.87 22.19
C GLY A 33 7.60 8.27 21.58
N ILE A 34 6.50 8.74 20.94
CA ILE A 34 6.45 10.04 20.24
C ILE A 34 5.32 10.85 20.89
N GLY A 35 5.70 11.90 21.64
CA GLY A 35 4.90 12.69 22.56
C GLY A 35 3.46 12.98 22.11
N ASP A 36 2.55 12.75 23.04
CA ASP A 36 1.16 13.19 22.97
C ASP A 36 1.08 14.72 23.01
N SER A 37 0.72 15.32 21.88
CA SER A 37 0.06 16.60 21.89
C SER A 37 -0.84 16.76 20.67
N ALA A 38 -2.07 16.24 20.78
CA ALA A 38 -3.21 16.78 20.04
C ALA A 38 -4.52 16.18 20.58
N THR A 39 -5.20 16.98 21.37
CA THR A 39 -6.62 16.87 21.70
C THR A 39 -7.48 16.85 20.45
N GLY A 40 -8.51 16.02 20.50
CA GLY A 40 -9.45 15.66 19.46
C GLY A 40 -9.94 16.77 18.52
N ARG A 41 -10.08 16.36 17.27
CA ARG A 41 -11.11 16.89 16.38
C ARG A 41 -11.45 15.84 15.32
N GLU A 42 -12.69 15.37 15.38
CA GLU A 42 -13.35 14.66 14.30
C GLU A 42 -13.63 15.67 13.18
N THR A 43 -12.87 15.62 12.13
CA THR A 43 -13.26 16.08 10.78
C THR A 43 -12.20 15.60 9.81
N GLY A 44 -12.61 15.02 8.67
CA GLY A 44 -11.72 14.66 7.58
C GLY A 44 -11.06 15.92 6.99
N ASN A 45 -9.92 16.29 7.52
CA ASN A 45 -9.08 17.29 6.91
C ASN A 45 -7.62 16.87 7.06
N VAL A 46 -7.00 16.67 5.91
CA VAL A 46 -5.57 16.46 5.77
C VAL A 46 -4.87 17.75 6.19
N THR A 47 -4.17 17.76 7.29
CA THR A 47 -3.34 18.90 7.67
C THR A 47 -1.86 18.55 7.55
N GLY A 48 -1.25 19.06 6.49
CA GLY A 48 0.05 19.66 6.39
C GLY A 48 1.28 18.84 6.72
N CYS A 49 1.93 18.34 5.67
CA CYS A 49 3.36 18.09 5.65
C CYS A 49 4.07 19.46 5.48
N THR A 50 4.92 19.87 6.40
CA THR A 50 5.83 20.99 6.22
C THR A 50 7.23 20.45 6.02
N THR A 51 7.76 20.68 4.82
CA THR A 51 9.15 20.37 4.43
C THR A 51 10.10 21.36 5.09
N ASN A 52 10.91 20.90 6.05
CA ASN A 52 12.23 21.46 6.37
C ASN A 52 13.00 20.43 7.20
N GLY A 53 14.04 19.92 6.65
CA GLY A 53 15.24 19.19 7.09
C GLY A 53 15.47 18.78 8.56
N THR A 54 14.44 18.33 9.26
CA THR A 54 14.51 17.71 10.60
C THR A 54 13.91 16.31 10.51
N LEU A 55 14.40 15.37 11.28
CA LEU A 55 13.84 14.01 11.44
C LEU A 55 12.31 14.12 11.53
N GLU A 56 11.63 13.87 10.41
CA GLU A 56 10.19 14.03 10.31
C GLU A 56 9.53 13.02 11.23
N THR A 57 8.78 13.53 12.19
CA THR A 57 7.90 12.69 13.02
C THR A 57 6.89 12.01 12.09
N PRO A 58 6.80 10.66 12.06
CA PRO A 58 5.90 9.97 11.15
C PRO A 58 4.46 10.45 11.37
N SER A 59 3.79 10.81 10.28
CA SER A 59 2.38 11.21 10.32
C SER A 59 1.51 10.05 10.76
N ARG A 60 0.45 10.33 11.51
CA ARG A 60 -0.53 9.36 11.98
C ARG A 60 -1.87 9.63 11.32
N PHE A 61 -2.43 8.61 10.69
CA PHE A 61 -3.71 8.69 10.00
C PHE A 61 -4.70 7.71 10.61
N ARG A 62 -5.97 8.11 10.65
CA ARG A 62 -7.07 7.22 11.02
C ARG A 62 -7.92 6.94 9.79
N ILE A 63 -8.04 5.67 9.43
CA ILE A 63 -8.83 5.19 8.31
C ILE A 63 -10.04 4.45 8.86
N ALA A 64 -11.22 5.00 8.67
CA ALA A 64 -12.49 4.33 8.97
C ALA A 64 -13.19 3.99 7.66
N THR A 65 -13.78 2.80 7.59
CA THR A 65 -14.61 2.34 6.49
C THR A 65 -16.04 2.13 6.92
N ASN A 66 -16.95 2.16 5.96
CA ASN A 66 -18.37 1.90 6.16
C ASN A 66 -18.94 1.17 4.94
N GLN A 67 -20.23 0.82 4.97
CA GLN A 67 -20.88 0.08 3.89
C GLN A 67 -20.82 0.82 2.54
N SER A 68 -20.93 2.14 2.54
CA SER A 68 -20.85 2.90 1.27
C SER A 68 -19.47 2.85 0.62
N ASP A 69 -18.40 2.70 1.40
CA ASP A 69 -17.05 2.50 0.86
C ASP A 69 -16.95 1.13 0.15
N ILE A 70 -17.53 0.09 0.74
CA ILE A 70 -17.58 -1.27 0.19
C ILE A 70 -18.39 -1.28 -1.12
N ASP A 71 -19.55 -0.64 -1.11
CA ASP A 71 -20.43 -0.55 -2.27
C ASP A 71 -19.78 0.21 -3.42
N PHE A 72 -19.05 1.28 -3.12
CA PHE A 72 -18.24 2.02 -4.09
C PHE A 72 -17.21 1.10 -4.80
N GLU A 73 -16.44 0.32 -4.02
CA GLU A 73 -15.45 -0.59 -4.63
C GLU A 73 -16.12 -1.72 -5.43
N ARG A 74 -17.32 -2.18 -5.02
CA ARG A 74 -18.10 -3.15 -5.77
C ARG A 74 -18.51 -2.61 -7.14
N GLU A 75 -19.07 -1.39 -7.18
CA GLU A 75 -19.46 -0.74 -8.43
C GLU A 75 -18.26 -0.43 -9.32
N LYS A 76 -17.17 0.03 -8.73
CA LYS A 76 -15.92 0.31 -9.44
C LYS A 76 -15.37 -0.96 -10.09
N SER A 77 -15.27 -2.07 -9.34
CA SER A 77 -14.79 -3.36 -9.86
C SER A 77 -15.67 -3.89 -10.99
N ALA A 78 -17.00 -3.72 -10.89
CA ALA A 78 -17.92 -4.11 -11.95
C ALA A 78 -17.71 -3.27 -13.23
N ARG A 79 -17.55 -1.96 -13.09
CA ARG A 79 -17.30 -1.06 -14.23
C ARG A 79 -15.96 -1.37 -14.93
N GLU A 80 -14.90 -1.61 -14.14
CA GLU A 80 -13.59 -1.98 -14.66
C GLU A 80 -13.63 -3.32 -15.40
N GLY A 81 -14.32 -4.33 -14.84
CA GLY A 81 -14.51 -5.62 -15.48
C GLY A 81 -15.21 -5.51 -16.84
N ILE A 82 -16.29 -4.71 -16.92
CA ILE A 82 -17.00 -4.44 -18.20
C ILE A 82 -16.06 -3.77 -19.21
N LYS A 83 -15.30 -2.76 -18.79
CA LYS A 83 -14.37 -2.02 -19.66
C LYS A 83 -13.25 -2.91 -20.21
N GLU A 84 -12.78 -3.86 -19.41
CA GLU A 84 -11.69 -4.77 -19.78
C GLU A 84 -12.18 -6.06 -20.45
N GLY A 85 -13.50 -6.25 -20.58
CA GLY A 85 -14.12 -7.47 -21.13
C GLY A 85 -13.89 -8.71 -20.26
N ILE A 86 -13.67 -8.50 -18.95
CA ILE A 86 -13.47 -9.58 -17.98
C ILE A 86 -14.81 -9.92 -17.30
N PRO A 87 -15.10 -11.21 -17.03
CA PRO A 87 -16.29 -11.58 -16.29
C PRO A 87 -16.38 -10.85 -14.94
N ILE A 88 -17.57 -10.32 -14.62
CA ILE A 88 -17.79 -9.63 -13.35
C ILE A 88 -17.62 -10.65 -12.21
N CYS A 89 -16.52 -10.52 -11.47
CA CYS A 89 -16.29 -11.33 -10.28
C CYS A 89 -17.13 -10.80 -9.11
N ARG A 90 -17.79 -11.69 -8.38
CA ARG A 90 -18.44 -11.35 -7.12
C ARG A 90 -17.42 -11.44 -5.99
N PHE A 91 -16.84 -10.30 -5.64
CA PHE A 91 -15.96 -10.21 -4.49
C PHE A 91 -16.76 -10.13 -3.19
N SER A 92 -16.21 -10.71 -2.11
CA SER A 92 -16.79 -10.57 -0.77
C SER A 92 -16.66 -9.14 -0.25
N ASP A 93 -17.55 -8.72 0.64
CA ASP A 93 -17.51 -7.41 1.28
C ASP A 93 -16.21 -7.22 2.02
N ALA A 94 -15.71 -8.23 2.70
CA ALA A 94 -14.44 -8.22 3.40
C ALA A 94 -13.24 -7.92 2.47
N TYR A 95 -13.22 -8.50 1.26
CA TYR A 95 -12.19 -8.18 0.27
C TYR A 95 -12.35 -6.77 -0.29
N LEU A 96 -13.58 -6.36 -0.64
CA LEU A 96 -13.86 -5.01 -1.14
C LEU A 96 -13.47 -3.93 -0.11
N GLU A 97 -13.69 -4.22 1.18
CA GLU A 97 -13.23 -3.34 2.24
C GLU A 97 -11.71 -3.17 2.25
N THR A 98 -10.93 -4.23 1.96
CA THR A 98 -9.48 -4.06 1.85
C THR A 98 -9.09 -3.07 0.75
N LEU A 99 -9.81 -3.06 -0.37
CA LEU A 99 -9.59 -2.10 -1.45
C LEU A 99 -9.97 -0.67 -1.03
N ALA A 100 -11.08 -0.51 -0.30
CA ALA A 100 -11.50 0.77 0.24
C ALA A 100 -10.46 1.35 1.23
N VAL A 101 -9.96 0.51 2.14
CA VAL A 101 -8.87 0.89 3.06
C VAL A 101 -7.65 1.35 2.27
N TYR A 102 -7.25 0.59 1.26
CA TYR A 102 -6.08 0.93 0.45
C TYR A 102 -6.24 2.26 -0.29
N ARG A 103 -7.39 2.50 -0.90
CA ARG A 103 -7.69 3.78 -1.56
C ARG A 103 -7.55 4.95 -0.59
N LYS A 104 -8.15 4.84 0.60
CA LYS A 104 -8.08 5.90 1.63
C LYS A 104 -6.65 6.12 2.15
N ILE A 105 -5.87 5.05 2.29
CA ILE A 105 -4.45 5.15 2.65
C ILE A 105 -3.68 5.88 1.55
N ALA A 106 -3.90 5.51 0.28
CA ALA A 106 -3.23 6.14 -0.86
C ALA A 106 -3.54 7.64 -0.93
N ASP A 107 -4.80 8.04 -0.69
CA ASP A 107 -5.20 9.45 -0.64
C ASP A 107 -4.45 10.22 0.46
N CYS A 108 -4.30 9.63 1.66
CA CYS A 108 -3.54 10.25 2.75
C CYS A 108 -2.04 10.39 2.40
N LEU A 109 -1.46 9.38 1.76
CA LEU A 109 -0.04 9.33 1.46
C LEU A 109 0.40 10.34 0.40
N LEU A 110 -0.51 10.87 -0.41
CA LEU A 110 -0.20 11.95 -1.35
C LEU A 110 0.35 13.20 -0.63
N SER A 111 -0.09 13.48 0.59
CA SER A 111 0.44 14.57 1.41
C SER A 111 1.84 14.29 1.98
N CYS A 112 2.36 13.09 1.79
CA CYS A 112 3.68 12.64 2.21
C CYS A 112 4.54 12.26 1.00
N ASP A 113 4.36 12.91 -0.15
CA ASP A 113 5.09 12.68 -1.40
C ASP A 113 5.18 11.18 -1.79
N THR A 114 4.14 10.43 -1.41
CA THR A 114 4.07 9.00 -1.63
C THR A 114 2.82 8.66 -2.44
N LEU A 115 3.01 7.95 -3.53
CA LEU A 115 1.93 7.56 -4.41
C LEU A 115 1.81 6.04 -4.55
N LEU A 116 0.58 5.60 -4.79
CA LEU A 116 0.26 4.25 -5.20
C LEU A 116 0.61 4.06 -6.68
N PHE A 117 1.33 3.00 -6.98
CA PHE A 117 1.70 2.68 -8.35
C PHE A 117 1.23 1.28 -8.76
N HIS A 118 0.83 1.12 -10.01
CA HIS A 118 0.51 -0.21 -10.56
C HIS A 118 1.73 -0.76 -11.31
N GLY A 119 2.48 -1.59 -10.65
CA GLY A 119 3.71 -2.19 -11.18
C GLY A 119 4.21 -3.33 -10.31
N SER A 120 5.26 -3.96 -10.76
CA SER A 120 5.92 -5.03 -10.04
C SER A 120 7.33 -4.58 -9.67
N VAL A 121 7.67 -4.64 -8.37
CA VAL A 121 9.00 -4.24 -7.86
C VAL A 121 9.68 -5.45 -7.26
N ILE A 122 10.88 -5.73 -7.77
CA ILE A 122 11.79 -6.73 -7.23
C ILE A 122 13.11 -6.06 -6.85
N ALA A 123 13.69 -6.45 -5.73
CA ALA A 123 15.01 -6.01 -5.33
C ALA A 123 16.03 -7.09 -5.65
N VAL A 124 17.21 -6.71 -6.15
CA VAL A 124 18.38 -7.58 -6.31
C VAL A 124 19.57 -6.88 -5.67
N ASP A 125 20.20 -7.54 -4.71
CA ASP A 125 21.33 -7.01 -3.95
C ASP A 125 21.04 -5.64 -3.26
N GLY A 126 19.78 -5.39 -2.89
CA GLY A 126 19.34 -4.17 -2.21
C GLY A 126 18.88 -3.04 -3.15
N GLU A 127 19.06 -3.16 -4.45
CA GLU A 127 18.58 -2.22 -5.47
C GLU A 127 17.23 -2.67 -6.03
N GLY A 128 16.27 -1.75 -6.13
CA GLY A 128 14.93 -2.00 -6.62
C GLY A 128 14.79 -1.82 -8.13
N TYR A 129 14.04 -2.69 -8.76
CA TYR A 129 13.72 -2.64 -10.19
C TYR A 129 12.21 -2.65 -10.37
N LEU A 130 11.68 -1.56 -10.94
CA LEU A 130 10.26 -1.38 -11.19
C LEU A 130 9.89 -1.78 -12.62
N PHE A 131 8.98 -2.74 -12.77
CA PHE A 131 8.41 -3.16 -14.04
C PHE A 131 6.98 -2.67 -14.16
N THR A 132 6.71 -1.90 -15.21
CA THR A 132 5.37 -1.39 -15.51
C THR A 132 4.96 -1.78 -16.92
N ALA A 133 3.72 -2.25 -17.06
CA ALA A 133 3.11 -2.58 -18.34
C ALA A 133 1.59 -2.77 -18.13
N LYS A 134 0.84 -2.85 -19.22
CA LYS A 134 -0.59 -3.20 -19.18
C LYS A 134 -0.80 -4.54 -18.45
N SER A 135 -1.99 -4.74 -17.86
CA SER A 135 -2.37 -6.03 -17.29
C SER A 135 -2.23 -7.15 -18.33
N GLY A 136 -1.75 -8.32 -17.90
CA GLY A 136 -1.55 -9.47 -18.80
C GLY A 136 -0.28 -9.44 -19.67
N THR A 137 0.54 -8.40 -19.65
CA THR A 137 1.78 -8.31 -20.46
C THR A 137 2.90 -9.22 -19.96
N GLY A 138 2.79 -9.77 -18.74
CA GLY A 138 3.78 -10.69 -18.19
C GLY A 138 4.73 -10.10 -17.14
N LYS A 139 4.37 -8.98 -16.48
CA LYS A 139 5.17 -8.41 -15.37
C LYS A 139 5.55 -9.46 -14.33
N SER A 140 4.56 -10.18 -13.79
CA SER A 140 4.77 -11.20 -12.75
C SER A 140 5.55 -12.41 -13.29
N THR A 141 5.44 -12.73 -14.59
CA THR A 141 6.27 -13.75 -15.22
C THR A 141 7.73 -13.30 -15.27
N HIS A 142 7.96 -12.03 -15.61
CA HIS A 142 9.30 -11.46 -15.67
C HIS A 142 9.98 -11.45 -14.29
N THR A 143 9.30 -10.97 -13.26
CA THR A 143 9.85 -10.99 -11.89
C THR A 143 10.01 -12.41 -11.33
N ARG A 144 9.18 -13.37 -11.75
CA ARG A 144 9.37 -14.78 -11.42
C ARG A 144 10.69 -15.31 -12.01
N LEU A 145 10.98 -15.02 -13.29
CA LEU A 145 12.24 -15.42 -13.94
C LEU A 145 13.46 -14.77 -13.26
N TRP A 146 13.33 -13.53 -12.79
CA TRP A 146 14.39 -12.88 -12.02
C TRP A 146 14.65 -13.61 -10.70
N ARG A 147 13.61 -14.00 -9.95
CA ARG A 147 13.76 -14.79 -8.72
C ARG A 147 14.39 -16.15 -8.98
N GLU A 148 14.02 -16.79 -10.08
CA GLU A 148 14.63 -18.08 -10.48
C GLU A 148 16.12 -17.92 -10.85
N TYR A 149 16.49 -16.84 -11.52
CA TYR A 149 17.86 -16.59 -11.96
C TYR A 149 18.78 -16.11 -10.83
N PHE A 150 18.33 -15.15 -10.02
CA PHE A 150 19.14 -14.54 -8.96
C PHE A 150 19.06 -15.29 -7.62
N GLY A 151 18.09 -16.19 -7.45
CA GLY A 151 17.89 -16.96 -6.22
C GLY A 151 17.66 -16.06 -5.00
N GLU A 152 18.38 -16.33 -3.91
CA GLU A 152 18.25 -15.59 -2.64
C GLU A 152 18.64 -14.09 -2.72
N ARG A 153 19.35 -13.69 -3.78
CA ARG A 153 19.70 -12.29 -4.02
C ARG A 153 18.49 -11.45 -4.44
N ALA A 154 17.42 -12.11 -4.94
CA ALA A 154 16.22 -11.44 -5.43
C ALA A 154 15.09 -11.52 -4.39
N VAL A 155 14.59 -10.38 -3.94
CA VAL A 155 13.49 -10.26 -3.00
C VAL A 155 12.31 -9.55 -3.67
N MET A 156 11.12 -10.15 -3.59
CA MET A 156 9.90 -9.53 -4.11
C MET A 156 9.44 -8.44 -3.17
N VAL A 157 9.51 -7.19 -3.62
CA VAL A 157 9.02 -6.04 -2.85
C VAL A 157 7.50 -5.97 -2.94
N ASN A 158 6.96 -5.93 -4.16
CA ASN A 158 5.51 -5.99 -4.40
C ASN A 158 5.23 -6.37 -5.86
N ASP A 159 4.21 -7.21 -6.11
CA ASP A 159 3.89 -7.71 -7.47
C ASP A 159 2.70 -7.00 -8.13
N ASP A 160 2.08 -5.99 -7.50
CA ASP A 160 0.91 -5.32 -8.09
C ASP A 160 0.79 -3.84 -7.70
N LYS A 161 0.90 -3.53 -6.41
CA LYS A 161 0.58 -2.19 -5.88
C LYS A 161 1.63 -1.70 -4.87
N PRO A 162 2.89 -1.47 -5.31
CA PRO A 162 3.88 -0.83 -4.48
C PRO A 162 3.49 0.62 -4.17
N LEU A 163 4.02 1.15 -3.07
CA LEU A 163 4.04 2.57 -2.80
C LEU A 163 5.40 3.14 -3.21
N LEU A 164 5.39 4.29 -3.87
CA LEU A 164 6.59 5.00 -4.28
C LEU A 164 6.67 6.34 -3.53
N HIS A 165 7.67 6.48 -2.70
CA HIS A 165 8.00 7.74 -2.02
C HIS A 165 9.04 8.49 -2.84
N ILE A 166 8.72 9.73 -3.21
CA ILE A 166 9.51 10.55 -4.12
C ILE A 166 10.16 11.68 -3.32
N THR A 167 11.47 11.80 -3.42
CA THR A 167 12.25 12.86 -2.79
C THR A 167 13.19 13.49 -3.78
N ASP A 168 13.82 14.61 -3.43
CA ASP A 168 14.87 15.23 -4.26
C ASP A 168 16.09 14.30 -4.47
N SER A 169 16.30 13.34 -3.57
CA SER A 169 17.41 12.38 -3.64
C SER A 169 17.09 11.12 -4.43
N GLY A 170 15.84 10.88 -4.82
CA GLY A 170 15.43 9.71 -5.58
C GLY A 170 14.07 9.15 -5.18
N VAL A 171 13.81 7.93 -5.61
CA VAL A 171 12.56 7.22 -5.35
C VAL A 171 12.82 5.99 -4.50
N THR A 172 12.00 5.80 -3.46
CA THR A 172 12.01 4.59 -2.63
C THR A 172 10.72 3.83 -2.85
N ALA A 173 10.84 2.54 -3.19
CA ALA A 173 9.69 1.65 -3.31
C ALA A 173 9.45 0.89 -2.01
N TYR A 174 8.19 0.75 -1.61
CA TYR A 174 7.75 0.04 -0.43
C TYR A 174 6.81 -1.11 -0.80
N GLY A 175 7.00 -2.25 -0.13
CA GLY A 175 6.04 -3.32 -0.16
C GLY A 175 4.75 -2.96 0.55
N THR A 176 3.64 -3.56 0.11
CA THR A 176 2.31 -3.37 0.70
C THR A 176 1.59 -4.71 0.81
N PRO A 177 0.58 -4.84 1.68
CA PRO A 177 -0.25 -6.05 1.72
C PRO A 177 -1.10 -6.23 0.45
N TRP A 178 -1.29 -5.19 -0.36
CA TRP A 178 -2.01 -5.24 -1.64
C TRP A 178 -1.06 -5.63 -2.77
N ASP A 179 -0.82 -6.90 -2.89
CA ASP A 179 0.05 -7.49 -3.89
C ASP A 179 -0.74 -8.37 -4.89
N GLY A 180 -0.05 -8.92 -5.86
CA GLY A 180 -0.65 -9.77 -6.89
C GLY A 180 -1.17 -11.11 -6.36
N LYS A 181 -1.59 -11.97 -7.29
CA LYS A 181 -2.26 -13.26 -6.99
C LYS A 181 -1.45 -14.21 -6.09
N HIS A 182 -0.12 -14.07 -6.09
CA HIS A 182 0.77 -14.99 -5.39
C HIS A 182 1.13 -14.56 -3.96
N ARG A 183 0.72 -13.37 -3.55
CA ARG A 183 0.96 -12.82 -2.21
C ARG A 183 2.42 -12.93 -1.78
N LEU A 184 3.31 -12.42 -2.62
CA LEU A 184 4.76 -12.54 -2.47
C LEU A 184 5.42 -11.27 -1.93
N SER A 185 4.64 -10.24 -1.62
CA SER A 185 5.17 -8.98 -1.14
C SER A 185 5.90 -9.13 0.20
N THR A 186 6.93 -8.34 0.36
CA THR A 186 7.72 -8.27 1.59
C THR A 186 7.63 -6.85 2.15
N ASN A 187 7.49 -6.73 3.47
CA ASN A 187 7.44 -5.43 4.15
C ASN A 187 8.84 -4.80 4.24
N ILE A 188 9.36 -4.39 3.09
CA ILE A 188 10.67 -3.74 2.96
C ILE A 188 10.57 -2.45 2.14
N ALA A 189 11.61 -1.64 2.23
CA ALA A 189 11.82 -0.44 1.42
C ALA A 189 13.14 -0.57 0.65
N VAL A 190 13.14 -0.20 -0.62
CA VAL A 190 14.34 -0.25 -1.48
C VAL A 190 14.43 0.99 -2.37
N PRO A 191 15.63 1.54 -2.63
CA PRO A 191 15.82 2.56 -3.64
C PRO A 191 15.53 1.99 -5.05
N LEU A 192 15.02 2.85 -5.96
CA LEU A 192 14.80 2.53 -7.38
C LEU A 192 15.85 3.23 -8.24
#